data_b06521257794c9b8a98cb44c061b844c
#
_entry.id   b06521257794c9b8a98cb44c061b844c
#
_cell.length_a   1.000
_cell.length_b   1.000
_cell.length_c   1.000
_cell.angle_alpha   90.00
_cell.angle_beta   90.00
_cell.angle_gamma   90.00
#
_symmetry.space_group_name_H-M   'P 1'
#
loop_
_entity.id
_entity.type
_entity.pdbx_description
1 polymer ?
#
loop_
_entity_poly.entity_id
_entity_poly.type
_entity_poly.pdbx_seq_one_letter_code
_entity_poly.pdbx_strand_id
1 'polypeptide(L)'
;MDKYEYIVNLAEKTAKRVSQNRESWMKFLTSAARIYKYPFKEQLLIYAQNPDATACASIEIWNKRMNCWVNKGSSGIALPDDTATYGHKLKYVFDVSNVHAVKPNGRYPKAWKLREEHKSDVCLLYTSDAA
;
A
#
# COMPACT_ATOMS: atom_id res chain seq x y z
N MET A 1 -18.41 11.85 11.43
CA MET A 1 -17.74 11.38 10.20
C MET A 1 -17.17 9.98 10.45
N ASP A 2 -17.54 9.01 9.64
CA ASP A 2 -16.99 7.68 9.83
C ASP A 2 -15.58 7.59 9.21
N LYS A 3 -14.91 6.47 9.49
CA LYS A 3 -13.53 6.29 9.05
C LYS A 3 -13.41 6.27 7.51
N TYR A 4 -14.41 5.71 6.83
CA TYR A 4 -14.41 5.70 5.37
C TYR A 4 -14.43 7.11 4.81
N GLU A 5 -15.32 7.96 5.32
CA GLU A 5 -15.38 9.35 4.88
C GLU A 5 -14.08 10.10 5.16
N TYR A 6 -13.49 9.83 6.32
CA TYR A 6 -12.20 10.42 6.66
C TYR A 6 -11.13 10.04 5.63
N ILE A 7 -11.08 8.78 5.24
CA ILE A 7 -10.08 8.31 4.27
C ILE A 7 -10.34 8.92 2.88
N VAL A 8 -11.59 8.97 2.44
CA VAL A 8 -11.92 9.59 1.15
C VAL A 8 -11.51 11.07 1.16
N ASN A 9 -11.81 11.78 2.23
CA ASN A 9 -11.43 13.18 2.36
C ASN A 9 -9.92 13.38 2.45
N LEU A 10 -9.22 12.42 3.04
CA LEU A 10 -7.76 12.46 3.14
C LEU A 10 -7.12 12.45 1.73
N ALA A 11 -7.69 11.69 0.80
CA ALA A 11 -7.19 11.68 -0.57
C ALA A 11 -7.26 13.07 -1.21
N GLU A 12 -8.39 13.77 -1.05
CA GLU A 12 -8.56 15.11 -1.59
C GLU A 12 -7.61 16.11 -0.93
N LYS A 13 -7.49 16.06 0.38
CA LYS A 13 -6.58 16.94 1.11
C LYS A 13 -5.14 16.71 0.70
N THR A 14 -4.76 15.45 0.52
CA THR A 14 -3.40 15.11 0.11
C THR A 14 -3.12 15.60 -1.30
N ALA A 15 -4.08 15.45 -2.21
CA ALA A 15 -3.93 15.96 -3.58
C ALA A 15 -3.67 17.46 -3.59
N LYS A 16 -4.39 18.22 -2.79
CA LYS A 16 -4.18 19.66 -2.68
C LYS A 16 -2.81 19.99 -2.10
N ARG A 17 -2.42 19.26 -1.05
CA ARG A 17 -1.15 19.49 -0.39
C ARG A 17 0.05 19.24 -1.29
N VAL A 18 0.05 18.10 -2.02
CA VAL A 18 1.19 17.75 -2.87
C VAL A 18 1.28 18.60 -4.12
N SER A 19 0.18 19.22 -4.54
CA SER A 19 0.15 20.06 -5.73
C SER A 19 0.43 21.53 -5.44
N GLN A 20 0.70 21.91 -4.19
CA GLN A 20 0.92 23.31 -3.82
C GLN A 20 2.22 23.88 -4.36
N ASN A 21 3.25 23.07 -4.48
CA ASN A 21 4.52 23.53 -4.99
C ASN A 21 5.28 22.35 -5.62
N ARG A 22 6.33 22.69 -6.35
CA ARG A 22 7.12 21.71 -7.08
C ARG A 22 7.79 20.69 -6.16
N GLU A 23 8.31 21.14 -5.02
CA GLU A 23 9.00 20.26 -4.10
C GLU A 23 8.07 19.18 -3.53
N SER A 24 6.89 19.59 -3.09
CA SER A 24 5.90 18.65 -2.56
C SER A 24 5.46 17.67 -3.64
N TRP A 25 5.25 18.15 -4.85
CA TRP A 25 4.85 17.30 -5.98
C TRP A 25 5.92 16.28 -6.31
N MET A 26 7.20 16.68 -6.32
CA MET A 26 8.30 15.77 -6.62
C MET A 26 8.46 14.68 -5.55
N LYS A 27 8.26 15.03 -4.30
CA LYS A 27 8.29 14.03 -3.21
C LYS A 27 7.19 12.99 -3.40
N PHE A 28 5.98 13.44 -3.75
CA PHE A 28 4.89 12.52 -4.02
C PHE A 28 5.21 11.63 -5.22
N LEU A 29 5.73 12.18 -6.31
CA LEU A 29 6.06 11.39 -7.49
C LEU A 29 7.10 10.32 -7.19
N THR A 30 8.05 10.60 -6.31
CA THR A 30 9.03 9.61 -5.89
C THR A 30 8.36 8.41 -5.22
N SER A 31 7.40 8.68 -4.35
CA SER A 31 6.60 7.62 -3.71
C SER A 31 5.76 6.88 -4.76
N ALA A 32 5.07 7.62 -5.61
CA ALA A 32 4.18 7.04 -6.62
C ALA A 32 4.93 6.12 -7.58
N ALA A 33 6.18 6.43 -7.88
CA ALA A 33 7.00 5.59 -8.74
C ALA A 33 7.25 4.21 -8.13
N ARG A 34 7.33 4.11 -6.81
CA ARG A 34 7.53 2.83 -6.12
C ARG A 34 6.25 2.00 -6.06
N ILE A 35 5.11 2.66 -6.06
CA ILE A 35 3.79 2.00 -5.95
C ILE A 35 2.95 2.27 -7.20
N TYR A 36 3.59 2.26 -8.35
CA TYR A 36 2.98 2.71 -9.62
C TYR A 36 1.78 1.86 -10.06
N LYS A 37 1.63 0.65 -9.57
CA LYS A 37 0.48 -0.21 -9.91
C LYS A 37 -0.80 0.18 -9.21
N TYR A 38 -0.70 0.99 -8.15
CA TYR A 38 -1.89 1.48 -7.47
C TYR A 38 -2.50 2.66 -8.24
N PRO A 39 -3.85 2.76 -8.29
CA PRO A 39 -4.49 3.93 -8.89
C PRO A 39 -4.06 5.21 -8.17
N PHE A 40 -4.14 6.33 -8.88
CA PHE A 40 -3.68 7.62 -8.36
C PHE A 40 -4.25 7.96 -6.98
N LYS A 41 -5.55 7.76 -6.80
CA LYS A 41 -6.20 8.02 -5.51
C LYS A 41 -5.60 7.19 -4.38
N GLU A 42 -5.31 5.92 -4.66
CA GLU A 42 -4.69 5.04 -3.66
C GLU A 42 -3.23 5.40 -3.43
N GLN A 43 -2.53 5.85 -4.45
CA GLN A 43 -1.16 6.35 -4.28
C GLN A 43 -1.13 7.54 -3.33
N LEU A 44 -2.10 8.45 -3.46
CA LEU A 44 -2.21 9.59 -2.54
C LEU A 44 -2.44 9.13 -1.11
N LEU A 45 -3.31 8.15 -0.92
CA LEU A 45 -3.63 7.63 0.41
C LEU A 45 -2.47 6.87 1.04
N ILE A 46 -1.76 6.09 0.24
CA ILE A 46 -0.57 5.41 0.73
C ILE A 46 0.49 6.42 1.14
N TYR A 47 0.72 7.44 0.30
CA TYR A 47 1.68 8.48 0.60
C TYR A 47 1.33 9.25 1.87
N ALA A 48 0.03 9.54 2.06
CA ALA A 48 -0.41 10.29 3.24
C ALA A 48 -0.21 9.50 4.53
N GLN A 49 -0.35 8.18 4.48
CA GLN A 49 -0.27 7.33 5.67
C GLN A 49 1.12 6.74 5.89
N ASN A 50 1.87 6.50 4.81
CA ASN A 50 3.24 5.99 4.90
C ASN A 50 4.04 6.46 3.68
N PRO A 51 4.63 7.66 3.76
CA PRO A 51 5.38 8.21 2.62
C PRO A 51 6.63 7.41 2.24
N ASP A 52 7.09 6.52 3.12
CA ASP A 52 8.28 5.71 2.87
C ASP A 52 7.96 4.31 2.35
N ALA A 53 6.69 4.00 2.08
CA ALA A 53 6.28 2.69 1.60
C ALA A 53 6.98 2.36 0.28
N THR A 54 7.48 1.14 0.17
CA THR A 54 8.19 0.67 -1.01
C THR A 54 7.50 -0.48 -1.72
N ALA A 55 6.81 -1.34 -0.99
CA ALA A 55 6.09 -2.47 -1.57
C ALA A 55 4.91 -2.80 -0.67
N CYS A 56 3.71 -2.58 -1.17
CA CYS A 56 2.49 -2.79 -0.40
C CYS A 56 1.67 -3.92 -0.98
N ALA A 57 1.03 -4.68 -0.10
CA ALA A 57 0.11 -5.74 -0.48
C ALA A 57 -0.84 -6.04 0.66
N SER A 58 -1.96 -6.70 0.35
CA SER A 58 -2.91 -7.13 1.36
C SER A 58 -2.30 -8.22 2.23
N ILE A 59 -2.88 -8.43 3.41
CA ILE A 59 -2.42 -9.48 4.31
C ILE A 59 -2.51 -10.86 3.65
N GLU A 60 -3.50 -11.08 2.81
CA GLU A 60 -3.66 -12.36 2.11
C GLU A 60 -2.50 -12.61 1.15
N ILE A 61 -2.09 -11.60 0.41
CA ILE A 61 -0.97 -11.71 -0.51
C ILE A 61 0.32 -11.99 0.27
N TRP A 62 0.55 -11.24 1.36
CA TRP A 62 1.74 -11.46 2.17
C TRP A 62 1.78 -12.89 2.73
N ASN A 63 0.65 -13.37 3.25
CA ASN A 63 0.60 -14.71 3.87
C ASN A 63 0.70 -15.83 2.83
N LYS A 64 -0.10 -15.76 1.77
CA LYS A 64 -0.23 -16.87 0.82
C LYS A 64 0.85 -16.90 -0.25
N ARG A 65 1.28 -15.73 -0.72
CA ARG A 65 2.23 -15.66 -1.84
C ARG A 65 3.67 -15.47 -1.39
N MET A 66 3.87 -14.67 -0.35
CA MET A 66 5.22 -14.30 0.09
C MET A 66 5.69 -15.04 1.32
N ASN A 67 4.81 -15.84 1.94
CA ASN A 67 5.10 -16.55 3.20
C ASN A 67 5.59 -15.59 4.28
N CYS A 68 4.97 -14.42 4.35
CA CYS A 68 5.29 -13.40 5.34
C CYS A 68 4.08 -13.12 6.21
N TRP A 69 4.33 -12.73 7.45
CA TRP A 69 3.29 -12.36 8.40
C TRP A 69 3.46 -10.91 8.81
N VAL A 70 2.34 -10.23 9.01
CA VAL A 70 2.36 -8.86 9.48
C VAL A 70 2.85 -8.82 10.92
N ASN A 71 3.77 -7.89 11.22
CA ASN A 71 4.30 -7.72 12.57
C ASN A 71 3.20 -7.28 13.53
N LYS A 72 3.22 -7.84 14.74
CA LYS A 72 2.27 -7.47 15.77
C LYS A 72 2.38 -5.98 16.05
N GLY A 73 1.24 -5.30 16.12
CA GLY A 73 1.20 -3.87 16.39
C GLY A 73 1.34 -2.99 15.16
N SER A 74 1.55 -3.57 13.98
CA SER A 74 1.60 -2.79 12.75
C SER A 74 0.22 -2.28 12.37
N SER A 75 0.17 -1.04 11.89
CA SER A 75 -1.06 -0.45 11.39
C SER A 75 -1.13 -0.61 9.88
N GLY A 76 -2.28 -1.09 9.39
CA GLY A 76 -2.50 -1.19 7.96
C GLY A 76 -2.74 0.19 7.34
N ILE A 77 -2.40 0.32 6.07
CA ILE A 77 -2.72 1.51 5.29
C ILE A 77 -4.15 1.34 4.80
N ALA A 78 -5.04 2.27 5.18
CA ALA A 78 -6.46 2.18 4.87
C ALA A 78 -6.76 2.72 3.48
N LEU A 79 -7.47 1.95 2.68
CA LEU A 79 -7.91 2.35 1.34
C LEU A 79 -9.41 2.08 1.21
N PRO A 80 -10.16 2.89 0.43
CA PRO A 80 -11.56 2.57 0.18
C PRO A 80 -11.69 1.25 -0.58
N ASP A 81 -12.63 0.43 -0.18
CA ASP A 81 -12.88 -0.85 -0.83
C ASP A 81 -14.06 -0.70 -1.81
N ASP A 82 -13.74 -0.43 -3.05
CA ASP A 82 -14.75 -0.21 -4.09
C ASP A 82 -15.43 -1.50 -4.54
N THR A 83 -14.93 -2.66 -4.11
CA THR A 83 -15.56 -3.94 -4.43
C THR A 83 -16.63 -4.33 -3.44
N ALA A 84 -16.77 -3.60 -2.32
CA ALA A 84 -17.77 -3.89 -1.31
C ALA A 84 -19.18 -3.68 -1.84
N THR A 85 -20.03 -4.68 -1.62
CA THR A 85 -21.42 -4.63 -2.10
C THR A 85 -22.28 -3.69 -1.25
N TYR A 86 -21.96 -3.56 0.01
CA TYR A 86 -22.75 -2.77 0.95
C TYR A 86 -21.88 -1.83 1.77
N GLY A 87 -22.38 -0.59 1.90
CA GLY A 87 -21.82 0.38 2.83
C GLY A 87 -20.44 0.89 2.47
N HIS A 88 -19.90 1.64 3.40
CA HIS A 88 -18.60 2.27 3.26
C HIS A 88 -17.55 1.39 3.94
N LYS A 89 -16.90 0.53 3.18
CA LYS A 89 -15.90 -0.38 3.70
C LYS A 89 -14.49 0.04 3.29
N LEU A 90 -13.55 -0.31 4.15
CA LEU A 90 -12.13 -0.07 3.91
C LEU A 90 -11.42 -1.40 3.72
N LYS A 91 -10.40 -1.39 2.88
CA LYS A 91 -9.44 -2.48 2.77
C LYS A 91 -8.10 -1.98 3.30
N TYR A 92 -7.24 -2.89 3.70
CA TYR A 92 -5.95 -2.53 4.28
C TYR A 92 -4.83 -3.20 3.54
N VAL A 93 -3.76 -2.45 3.30
CA VAL A 93 -2.52 -2.99 2.75
C VAL A 93 -1.40 -2.74 3.75
N PHE A 94 -0.35 -3.54 3.64
CA PHE A 94 0.80 -3.46 4.54
C PHE A 94 2.07 -3.33 3.72
N ASP A 95 2.98 -2.46 4.16
CA ASP A 95 4.27 -2.30 3.51
C ASP A 95 5.22 -3.42 3.92
N VAL A 96 6.21 -3.68 3.09
CA VAL A 96 7.22 -4.71 3.34
C VAL A 96 7.94 -4.50 4.68
N SER A 97 8.08 -3.26 5.14
CA SER A 97 8.70 -2.96 6.42
C SER A 97 7.88 -3.44 7.63
N ASN A 98 6.61 -3.79 7.42
CA ASN A 98 5.70 -4.22 8.47
C ASN A 98 5.47 -5.73 8.48
N VAL A 99 6.24 -6.49 7.73
CA VAL A 99 6.08 -7.94 7.65
C VAL A 99 7.39 -8.66 7.93
N HIS A 100 7.31 -9.94 8.25
CA HIS A 100 8.47 -10.77 8.47
C HIS A 100 8.27 -12.15 7.85
N ALA A 101 9.37 -12.81 7.52
CA ALA A 101 9.34 -14.15 6.94
C ALA A 101 8.94 -15.19 7.97
N VAL A 102 8.12 -16.15 7.53
CA VAL A 102 7.62 -17.22 8.42
C VAL A 102 8.58 -18.40 8.48
N LYS A 103 9.53 -18.50 7.56
CA LYS A 103 10.41 -19.66 7.46
C LYS A 103 11.27 -19.87 8.72
N PRO A 104 11.60 -21.13 9.04
CA PRO A 104 12.36 -21.44 10.25
C PRO A 104 13.70 -20.74 10.37
N ASN A 105 14.32 -20.34 9.25
CA ASN A 105 15.59 -19.64 9.29
C ASN A 105 15.45 -18.16 9.65
N GLY A 106 14.21 -17.66 9.84
CA GLY A 106 13.97 -16.34 10.37
C GLY A 106 14.42 -15.17 9.51
N ARG A 107 14.67 -15.39 8.25
CA ARG A 107 15.11 -14.31 7.37
C ARG A 107 13.93 -13.44 6.95
N TYR A 108 14.08 -12.14 7.20
CA TYR A 108 13.10 -11.17 6.74
C TYR A 108 13.28 -10.89 5.26
N PRO A 109 12.17 -10.72 4.50
CA PRO A 109 12.30 -10.31 3.11
C PRO A 109 12.88 -8.91 3.04
N LYS A 110 13.87 -8.71 2.17
CA LYS A 110 14.43 -7.40 1.91
C LYS A 110 13.69 -6.79 0.72
N ALA A 111 13.56 -5.46 0.72
CA ALA A 111 12.84 -4.77 -0.35
C ALA A 111 13.40 -5.12 -1.74
N TRP A 112 14.74 -5.15 -1.87
CA TRP A 112 15.36 -5.49 -3.14
C TRP A 112 15.04 -6.91 -3.57
N LYS A 113 14.99 -7.85 -2.64
CA LYS A 113 14.68 -9.25 -2.92
C LYS A 113 13.25 -9.41 -3.40
N LEU A 114 12.33 -8.72 -2.74
CA LEU A 114 10.94 -8.68 -3.21
C LEU A 114 10.87 -8.09 -4.61
N ARG A 115 11.68 -7.07 -4.89
CA ARG A 115 11.67 -6.42 -6.19
C ARG A 115 12.11 -7.37 -7.30
N GLU A 116 13.10 -8.20 -7.06
CA GLU A 116 13.62 -9.10 -8.07
C GLU A 116 12.88 -10.43 -8.16
N GLU A 117 12.48 -10.99 -7.01
CA GLU A 117 11.86 -12.31 -6.97
C GLU A 117 10.34 -12.26 -6.93
N HIS A 118 9.76 -11.24 -6.31
CA HIS A 118 8.33 -11.18 -6.02
C HIS A 118 7.62 -9.95 -6.54
N LYS A 119 8.35 -9.01 -7.08
CA LYS A 119 7.74 -7.79 -7.62
C LYS A 119 6.67 -8.11 -8.65
N SER A 120 6.94 -9.07 -9.53
CA SER A 120 5.98 -9.51 -10.52
C SER A 120 4.69 -10.01 -9.89
N ASP A 121 4.82 -10.83 -8.84
CA ASP A 121 3.66 -11.40 -8.16
C ASP A 121 2.80 -10.32 -7.53
N VAL A 122 3.42 -9.40 -6.79
CA VAL A 122 2.71 -8.29 -6.17
C VAL A 122 2.04 -7.42 -7.24
N CYS A 123 2.77 -7.05 -8.28
CA CYS A 123 2.26 -6.19 -9.34
C CYS A 123 1.19 -6.88 -10.18
N LEU A 124 1.40 -8.15 -10.55
CA LEU A 124 0.44 -8.89 -11.36
C LEU A 124 -0.86 -9.13 -10.63
N LEU A 125 -0.79 -9.49 -9.35
CA LEU A 125 -1.99 -9.70 -8.56
C LEU A 125 -2.80 -8.42 -8.45
N TYR A 126 -2.12 -7.31 -8.29
CA TYR A 126 -2.79 -6.02 -8.21
C TYR A 126 -3.40 -5.64 -9.56
N THR A 127 -2.70 -5.92 -10.65
CA THR A 127 -3.21 -5.65 -11.99
C THR A 127 -4.43 -6.51 -12.30
N SER A 128 -4.44 -7.76 -11.87
CA SER A 128 -5.59 -8.64 -12.04
C SER A 128 -6.82 -8.09 -11.32
N ASP A 129 -6.62 -7.57 -10.11
CA ASP A 129 -7.70 -6.99 -9.33
C ASP A 129 -8.22 -5.70 -9.97
N ALA A 130 -7.34 -4.96 -10.64
CA ALA A 130 -7.69 -3.72 -11.30
C ALA A 130 -8.40 -3.95 -12.64
N ALA A 131 -8.19 -5.09 -13.22
CA ALA A 131 -8.83 -5.42 -14.49
C ALA A 131 -10.26 -5.84 -14.31
#